data_90e9e06efcbc06459cb5780b3d415c4f
#
_entry.id   90e9e06efcbc06459cb5780b3d415c4f
#
_cell.length_a   1.000
_cell.length_b   1.000
_cell.length_c   1.000
_cell.angle_alpha   90.00
_cell.angle_beta   90.00
_cell.angle_gamma   90.00
#
_symmetry.space_group_name_H-M   'P 1'
#
loop_
_entity.id
_entity.type
_entity.pdbx_description
1 polymer ?
#
loop_
_entity_poly.entity_id
_entity_poly.type
_entity_poly.pdbx_seq_one_letter_code
_entity_poly.pdbx_strand_id
1 'polypeptide(L)'
;MCKVLLINGSPRKSKSCTMRIANKFVEGIKRKCDCTVETVTLADCNIKQCTGCLSCWGRTAGECVIRDDDIHIIKEKIMEADIIIEAVPLYFFGMPGTVKVFTDRMLSIMNTYNGQLPVVGKPFHGFRYDMSGKIFVVVSTCGYAQTDLIYDPMLAQYD
;
A
#
# COMPACT_ATOMS: atom_id res chain seq x y z
N MET A 1 17.43 13.75 5.33
CA MET A 1 16.85 12.79 6.32
C MET A 1 15.77 11.97 5.60
N CYS A 2 15.92 10.66 5.56
CA CYS A 2 15.03 9.75 4.85
C CYS A 2 13.67 9.63 5.59
N LYS A 3 12.57 9.67 4.86
CA LYS A 3 11.21 9.52 5.41
C LYS A 3 10.71 8.10 5.16
N VAL A 4 10.41 7.37 6.22
CA VAL A 4 9.86 6.00 6.16
C VAL A 4 8.40 6.03 6.59
N LEU A 5 7.52 5.53 5.75
CA LEU A 5 6.12 5.30 6.07
C LEU A 5 5.87 3.79 6.27
N LEU A 6 5.45 3.41 7.46
CA LEU A 6 5.05 2.05 7.78
C LEU A 6 3.52 1.95 7.81
N ILE A 7 2.95 1.25 6.84
CA ILE A 7 1.51 0.99 6.74
C ILE A 7 1.20 -0.36 7.37
N ASN A 8 0.52 -0.34 8.51
CA ASN A 8 0.08 -1.53 9.21
C ASN A 8 -1.29 -1.99 8.69
N GLY A 9 -1.28 -3.03 7.86
CA GLY A 9 -2.49 -3.65 7.32
C GLY A 9 -3.12 -4.73 8.19
N SER A 10 -2.54 -5.01 9.37
CA SER A 10 -3.07 -6.06 10.24
C SER A 10 -4.25 -5.57 11.09
N PRO A 11 -5.39 -6.28 11.09
CA PRO A 11 -6.51 -5.97 12.01
C PRO A 11 -6.14 -6.19 13.49
N ARG A 12 -5.06 -6.92 13.78
CA ARG A 12 -4.52 -7.10 15.15
C ARG A 12 -3.64 -5.93 15.60
N LYS A 13 -3.49 -4.91 14.75
CA LYS A 13 -2.72 -3.68 15.00
C LYS A 13 -1.29 -4.00 15.45
N SER A 14 -0.79 -3.32 16.49
CA SER A 14 0.57 -3.52 17.02
C SER A 14 0.84 -4.92 17.58
N LYS A 15 -0.21 -5.69 17.90
CA LYS A 15 -0.10 -7.05 18.45
C LYS A 15 0.13 -8.13 17.37
N SER A 16 0.23 -7.76 16.09
CA SER A 16 0.40 -8.73 15.02
C SER A 16 1.85 -9.23 14.89
N CYS A 17 2.00 -10.49 14.47
CA CYS A 17 3.32 -11.04 14.15
C CYS A 17 3.96 -10.30 12.97
N THR A 18 3.18 -9.91 11.98
CA THR A 18 3.65 -9.12 10.83
C THR A 18 4.28 -7.81 11.29
N MET A 19 3.65 -7.09 12.22
CA MET A 19 4.20 -5.84 12.77
C MET A 19 5.47 -6.07 13.58
N ARG A 20 5.59 -7.21 14.27
CA ARG A 20 6.85 -7.53 14.98
C ARG A 20 8.03 -7.63 14.01
N ILE A 21 7.83 -8.25 12.85
CA ILE A 21 8.85 -8.37 11.81
C ILE A 21 9.10 -7.01 11.16
N ALA A 22 8.06 -6.29 10.77
CA ALA A 22 8.17 -4.97 10.15
C ALA A 22 8.91 -3.97 11.05
N ASN A 23 8.65 -3.98 12.36
CA ASN A 23 9.36 -3.13 13.32
C ASN A 23 10.86 -3.48 13.39
N LYS A 24 11.23 -4.77 13.33
CA LYS A 24 12.64 -5.19 13.28
C LYS A 24 13.33 -4.76 11.99
N PHE A 25 12.61 -4.81 10.89
CA PHE A 25 13.09 -4.29 9.62
C PHE A 25 13.36 -2.78 9.70
N VAL A 26 12.42 -2.01 10.25
CA VAL A 26 12.56 -0.56 10.50
C VAL A 26 13.73 -0.25 11.43
N GLU A 27 13.93 -1.03 12.51
CA GLU A 27 15.10 -0.91 13.38
C GLU A 27 16.41 -1.10 12.59
N GLY A 28 16.43 -2.03 11.63
CA GLY A 28 17.55 -2.24 10.72
C GLY A 28 17.85 -1.01 9.85
N ILE A 29 16.82 -0.37 9.29
CA ILE A 29 16.95 0.88 8.52
C ILE A 29 17.55 1.97 9.38
N LYS A 30 17.00 2.21 10.58
CA LYS A 30 17.48 3.23 11.53
C LYS A 30 18.96 3.09 11.93
N ARG A 31 19.49 1.85 11.89
CA ARG A 31 20.92 1.61 12.16
C ARG A 31 21.83 2.01 11.00
N LYS A 32 21.30 2.16 9.80
CA LYS A 32 22.05 2.39 8.57
C LYS A 32 21.91 3.79 8.01
N CYS A 33 20.81 4.45 8.28
CA CYS A 33 20.57 5.81 7.80
C CYS A 33 19.80 6.64 8.83
N ASP A 34 20.01 7.94 8.80
CA ASP A 34 19.22 8.91 9.54
C ASP A 34 17.85 9.03 8.88
N CYS A 35 16.79 8.58 9.59
CA CYS A 35 15.44 8.55 9.06
C CYS A 35 14.38 8.86 10.12
N THR A 36 13.30 9.49 9.67
CA THR A 36 12.04 9.57 10.42
C THR A 36 11.13 8.42 10.03
N VAL A 37 10.37 7.91 10.99
CA VAL A 37 9.42 6.80 10.73
C VAL A 37 8.05 7.22 11.23
N GLU A 38 7.10 7.19 10.32
CA GLU A 38 5.69 7.37 10.63
C GLU A 38 4.95 6.04 10.43
N THR A 39 3.98 5.75 11.30
CA THR A 39 3.16 4.53 11.18
C THR A 39 1.70 4.89 11.01
N VAL A 40 1.08 4.35 9.97
CA VAL A 40 -0.36 4.39 9.74
C VAL A 40 -0.94 3.00 9.98
N THR A 41 -1.88 2.87 10.91
CA THR A 41 -2.58 1.62 11.18
C THR A 41 -3.95 1.66 10.51
N LEU A 42 -4.13 0.93 9.40
CA LEU A 42 -5.36 0.97 8.60
C LEU A 42 -6.60 0.59 9.39
N ALA A 43 -6.46 -0.28 10.39
CA ALA A 43 -7.56 -0.67 11.28
C ALA A 43 -8.04 0.46 12.25
N ASP A 44 -7.29 1.55 12.35
CA ASP A 44 -7.65 2.74 13.13
C ASP A 44 -8.14 3.88 12.24
N CYS A 45 -8.05 3.73 10.92
CA CYS A 45 -8.44 4.73 9.94
C CYS A 45 -9.89 4.52 9.50
N ASN A 46 -10.58 5.64 9.27
CA ASN A 46 -11.86 5.65 8.58
C ASN A 46 -11.62 5.74 7.08
N ILE A 47 -11.68 4.61 6.37
CA ILE A 47 -11.53 4.56 4.92
C ILE A 47 -12.80 3.95 4.32
N LYS A 48 -13.52 4.74 3.53
CA LYS A 48 -14.73 4.28 2.82
C LYS A 48 -14.34 3.47 1.60
N GLN A 49 -15.18 2.52 1.22
CA GLN A 49 -14.97 1.70 0.02
C GLN A 49 -14.97 2.56 -1.26
N CYS A 50 -14.16 2.15 -2.23
CA CYS A 50 -14.20 2.73 -3.56
C CYS A 50 -15.53 2.36 -4.24
N THR A 51 -16.23 3.34 -4.80
CA THR A 51 -17.49 3.14 -5.51
C THR A 51 -17.32 2.86 -7.01
N GLY A 52 -16.09 2.81 -7.51
CA GLY A 52 -15.80 2.59 -8.92
C GLY A 52 -16.27 3.72 -9.84
N CYS A 53 -16.49 4.92 -9.32
CA CYS A 53 -17.04 6.05 -10.10
C CYS A 53 -16.06 6.64 -11.12
N LEU A 54 -14.77 6.25 -11.08
CA LEU A 54 -13.69 6.68 -11.95
C LEU A 54 -13.48 8.22 -12.06
N SER A 55 -14.07 9.00 -11.16
CA SER A 55 -13.91 10.46 -11.15
C SER A 55 -12.44 10.87 -10.96
N CYS A 56 -11.66 10.09 -10.19
CA CYS A 56 -10.24 10.33 -10.00
C CYS A 56 -9.38 10.11 -11.26
N TRP A 57 -9.94 9.49 -12.28
CA TRP A 57 -9.33 9.37 -13.61
C TRP A 57 -9.86 10.39 -14.62
N GLY A 58 -10.97 11.04 -14.33
CA GLY A 58 -11.62 12.00 -15.20
C GLY A 58 -11.80 13.37 -14.54
N ARG A 59 -13.02 13.64 -14.05
CA ARG A 59 -13.44 14.96 -13.57
C ARG A 59 -12.58 15.54 -12.44
N THR A 60 -12.08 14.70 -11.53
CA THR A 60 -11.22 15.10 -10.41
C THR A 60 -9.85 14.41 -10.52
N ALA A 61 -9.25 14.45 -11.69
CA ALA A 61 -8.04 13.70 -12.01
C ALA A 61 -6.97 13.79 -10.88
N GLY A 62 -6.60 12.63 -10.36
CA GLY A 62 -5.67 12.53 -9.24
C GLY A 62 -6.31 12.61 -7.84
N GLU A 63 -7.59 12.99 -7.73
CA GLU A 63 -8.27 13.17 -6.45
C GLU A 63 -9.56 12.34 -6.36
N CYS A 64 -9.75 11.67 -5.20
CA CYS A 64 -11.01 10.98 -4.95
C CYS A 64 -12.12 11.97 -4.59
N VAL A 65 -13.35 11.71 -5.06
CA VAL A 65 -14.53 12.52 -4.72
C VAL A 65 -15.04 12.28 -3.30
N ILE A 66 -14.72 11.12 -2.70
CA ILE A 66 -15.02 10.82 -1.30
C ILE A 66 -13.95 11.53 -0.47
N ARG A 67 -14.33 12.60 0.24
CA ARG A 67 -13.39 13.48 0.95
C ARG A 67 -13.54 13.45 2.47
N ASP A 68 -14.56 12.79 2.97
CA ASP A 68 -14.89 12.72 4.39
C ASP A 68 -14.34 11.43 5.04
N ASP A 69 -13.09 11.11 4.70
CA ASP A 69 -12.34 9.98 5.24
C ASP A 69 -10.81 10.22 5.20
N ASP A 70 -10.05 9.30 5.77
CA ASP A 70 -8.61 9.49 6.00
C ASP A 70 -7.74 9.25 4.77
N ILE A 71 -8.32 8.85 3.61
CA ILE A 71 -7.54 8.44 2.45
C ILE A 71 -6.63 9.54 1.90
N HIS A 72 -7.08 10.80 1.96
CA HIS A 72 -6.33 11.95 1.44
C HIS A 72 -5.05 12.17 2.25
N ILE A 73 -5.16 12.09 3.59
CA ILE A 73 -4.01 12.24 4.49
C ILE A 73 -3.01 11.10 4.27
N ILE A 74 -3.50 9.86 4.10
CA ILE A 74 -2.62 8.72 3.86
C ILE A 74 -1.91 8.85 2.51
N LYS A 75 -2.62 9.31 1.46
CA LYS A 75 -2.04 9.58 0.15
C LYS A 75 -0.91 10.62 0.24
N GLU A 76 -1.10 11.73 0.96
CA GLU A 76 -0.07 12.74 1.16
C GLU A 76 1.18 12.13 1.81
N LYS A 77 1.02 11.32 2.85
CA LYS A 77 2.13 10.61 3.51
C LYS A 77 2.88 9.67 2.55
N ILE A 78 2.16 8.96 1.67
CA ILE A 78 2.76 8.11 0.63
C ILE A 78 3.59 8.97 -0.34
N MET A 79 3.05 10.11 -0.76
CA MET A 79 3.77 11.01 -1.68
C MET A 79 5.03 11.61 -1.04
N GLU A 80 5.04 11.84 0.26
CA GLU A 80 6.19 12.40 0.98
C GLU A 80 7.25 11.36 1.36
N ALA A 81 6.88 10.09 1.50
CA ALA A 81 7.81 9.05 1.94
C ALA A 81 8.82 8.67 0.87
N ASP A 82 10.06 8.40 1.30
CA ASP A 82 11.11 7.80 0.46
C ASP A 82 11.03 6.27 0.48
N ILE A 83 10.65 5.70 1.63
CA ILE A 83 10.46 4.25 1.80
C ILE A 83 9.06 4.01 2.32
N ILE A 84 8.30 3.18 1.62
CA ILE A 84 6.95 2.77 1.99
C ILE A 84 7.00 1.28 2.32
N ILE A 85 6.63 0.93 3.55
CA ILE A 85 6.63 -0.45 4.03
C ILE A 85 5.18 -0.83 4.33
N GLU A 86 4.64 -1.80 3.61
CA GLU A 86 3.33 -2.38 3.92
C GLU A 86 3.49 -3.68 4.72
N ALA A 87 3.01 -3.67 5.96
CA ALA A 87 2.98 -4.84 6.84
C ALA A 87 1.62 -5.53 6.72
N VAL A 88 1.53 -6.55 5.87
CA VAL A 88 0.27 -7.19 5.43
C VAL A 88 0.27 -8.68 5.76
N PRO A 89 -0.54 -9.15 6.73
CA PRO A 89 -0.70 -10.59 6.93
C PRO A 89 -1.43 -11.24 5.75
N LEU A 90 -1.04 -12.46 5.39
CA LEU A 90 -1.73 -13.25 4.39
C LEU A 90 -3.04 -13.79 4.97
N TYR A 91 -4.18 -13.39 4.42
CA TYR A 91 -5.51 -13.86 4.78
C TYR A 91 -6.19 -14.47 3.56
N PHE A 92 -6.52 -15.75 3.65
CA PHE A 92 -7.19 -16.48 2.57
C PHE A 92 -6.52 -16.24 1.18
N PHE A 93 -5.20 -16.45 1.14
CA PHE A 93 -4.35 -16.27 -0.06
C PHE A 93 -4.30 -14.84 -0.62
N GLY A 94 -4.75 -13.85 0.12
CA GLY A 94 -4.79 -12.45 -0.30
C GLY A 94 -4.49 -11.50 0.85
N MET A 95 -4.70 -10.22 0.61
CA MET A 95 -4.58 -9.18 1.63
C MET A 95 -5.85 -9.09 2.49
N PRO A 96 -5.76 -8.64 3.75
CA PRO A 96 -6.93 -8.36 4.58
C PRO A 96 -7.88 -7.35 3.92
N GLY A 97 -9.18 -7.44 4.21
CA GLY A 97 -10.20 -6.55 3.63
C GLY A 97 -9.91 -5.06 3.83
N THR A 98 -9.38 -4.67 4.99
CA THR A 98 -8.97 -3.28 5.26
C THR A 98 -7.86 -2.80 4.32
N VAL A 99 -6.89 -3.67 4.00
CA VAL A 99 -5.81 -3.37 3.04
C VAL A 99 -6.41 -3.25 1.64
N LYS A 100 -7.31 -4.17 1.26
CA LYS A 100 -7.97 -4.11 -0.06
C LYS A 100 -8.77 -2.83 -0.25
N VAL A 101 -9.54 -2.41 0.77
CA VAL A 101 -10.28 -1.14 0.74
C VAL A 101 -9.33 0.04 0.56
N PHE A 102 -8.21 0.06 1.28
CA PHE A 102 -7.17 1.07 1.12
C PHE A 102 -6.57 1.06 -0.30
N THR A 103 -6.16 -0.11 -0.80
CA THR A 103 -5.55 -0.26 -2.14
C THR A 103 -6.50 0.20 -3.25
N ASP A 104 -7.79 -0.15 -3.19
CA ASP A 104 -8.78 0.30 -4.16
C ASP A 104 -8.93 1.83 -4.20
N ARG A 105 -8.71 2.49 -3.08
CA ARG A 105 -8.75 3.95 -2.99
C ARG A 105 -7.46 4.62 -3.51
N MET A 106 -6.36 3.86 -3.65
CA MET A 106 -5.13 4.32 -4.28
C MET A 106 -5.24 4.44 -5.81
N LEU A 107 -6.35 4.05 -6.42
CA LEU A 107 -6.62 4.26 -7.84
C LEU A 107 -6.41 5.73 -8.28
N SER A 108 -6.54 6.68 -7.37
CA SER A 108 -6.30 8.11 -7.64
C SER A 108 -4.85 8.46 -7.95
N ILE A 109 -3.88 7.64 -7.53
CA ILE A 109 -2.46 7.86 -7.83
C ILE A 109 -2.02 7.25 -9.17
N MET A 110 -2.90 6.48 -9.80
CA MET A 110 -2.63 5.82 -11.07
C MET A 110 -3.13 6.65 -12.25
N ASN A 111 -2.45 6.50 -13.41
CA ASN A 111 -2.94 7.04 -14.67
C ASN A 111 -4.01 6.15 -15.28
N THR A 112 -4.87 6.75 -16.10
CA THR A 112 -5.81 6.02 -16.93
C THR A 112 -5.09 5.24 -18.02
N TYR A 113 -5.80 4.27 -18.57
CA TYR A 113 -5.41 3.60 -19.80
C TYR A 113 -5.38 4.59 -20.98
N ASN A 114 -4.25 4.69 -21.65
CA ASN A 114 -4.02 5.67 -22.75
C ASN A 114 -4.31 5.10 -24.15
N GLY A 115 -5.20 4.14 -24.26
CA GLY A 115 -5.57 3.54 -25.56
C GLY A 115 -4.57 2.50 -26.09
N GLN A 116 -3.50 2.20 -25.35
CA GLN A 116 -2.58 1.12 -25.71
C GLN A 116 -3.12 -0.21 -25.23
N LEU A 117 -3.00 -1.25 -26.03
CA LEU A 117 -3.36 -2.60 -25.60
C LEU A 117 -2.41 -3.08 -24.50
N PRO A 118 -2.93 -3.80 -23.49
CA PRO A 118 -2.07 -4.37 -22.46
C PRO A 118 -1.07 -5.34 -23.07
N VAL A 119 0.19 -5.21 -22.66
CA VAL A 119 1.26 -6.14 -23.03
C VAL A 119 1.48 -7.06 -21.83
N VAL A 120 1.41 -8.37 -22.04
CA VAL A 120 1.65 -9.37 -20.98
C VAL A 120 3.03 -9.11 -20.34
N GLY A 121 3.05 -9.07 -19.01
CA GLY A 121 4.26 -8.83 -18.22
C GLY A 121 4.70 -7.35 -18.14
N LYS A 122 3.87 -6.42 -18.59
CA LYS A 122 4.11 -4.97 -18.38
C LYS A 122 2.97 -4.34 -17.58
N PRO A 123 3.25 -3.36 -16.70
CA PRO A 123 2.22 -2.64 -15.97
C PRO A 123 1.24 -1.98 -16.95
N PHE A 124 -0.05 -2.18 -16.68
CA PHE A 124 -1.12 -1.64 -17.52
C PHE A 124 -1.36 -0.14 -17.26
N HIS A 125 -1.18 0.27 -16.01
CA HIS A 125 -1.32 1.64 -15.56
C HIS A 125 0.01 2.13 -14.99
N GLY A 126 0.40 3.34 -15.36
CA GLY A 126 1.53 4.03 -14.74
C GLY A 126 1.08 4.87 -13.54
N PHE A 127 2.03 5.35 -12.77
CA PHE A 127 1.75 6.34 -11.72
C PHE A 127 1.50 7.71 -12.33
N ARG A 128 0.57 8.45 -11.74
CA ARG A 128 0.30 9.86 -12.07
C ARG A 128 1.38 10.80 -11.53
N TYR A 129 1.96 10.43 -10.40
CA TYR A 129 2.97 11.20 -9.70
C TYR A 129 4.35 10.57 -9.91
N ASP A 130 5.40 11.37 -9.76
CA ASP A 130 6.76 10.84 -9.79
C ASP A 130 6.99 9.95 -8.56
N MET A 131 7.10 8.66 -8.81
CA MET A 131 7.43 7.64 -7.81
C MET A 131 8.87 7.16 -7.94
N SER A 132 9.66 7.78 -8.82
CA SER A 132 11.07 7.44 -9.01
C SER A 132 11.86 7.70 -7.72
N GLY A 133 12.75 6.81 -7.40
CA GLY A 133 13.54 6.89 -6.16
C GLY A 133 12.81 6.44 -4.89
N LYS A 134 11.50 6.17 -4.92
CA LYS A 134 10.80 5.57 -3.78
C LYS A 134 11.05 4.07 -3.73
N ILE A 135 11.22 3.56 -2.51
CA ILE A 135 11.37 2.13 -2.24
C ILE A 135 10.07 1.61 -1.66
N PHE A 136 9.48 0.60 -2.30
CA PHE A 136 8.29 -0.08 -1.80
C PHE A 136 8.66 -1.46 -1.27
N VAL A 137 8.23 -1.78 -0.05
CA VAL A 137 8.54 -3.02 0.65
C VAL A 137 7.26 -3.64 1.19
N VAL A 138 7.04 -4.92 0.90
CA VAL A 138 5.97 -5.71 1.51
C VAL A 138 6.56 -6.65 2.55
N VAL A 139 6.05 -6.57 3.77
CA VAL A 139 6.35 -7.51 4.86
C VAL A 139 5.11 -8.34 5.12
N SER A 140 5.17 -9.63 4.86
CA SER A 140 4.02 -10.51 5.08
C SER A 140 4.34 -11.69 5.99
N THR A 141 3.31 -12.18 6.67
CA THR A 141 3.33 -13.41 7.46
C THR A 141 2.05 -14.20 7.23
N CYS A 142 2.14 -15.53 7.30
CA CYS A 142 0.97 -16.40 7.25
C CYS A 142 0.99 -17.41 8.40
N GLY A 143 -0.17 -17.98 8.68
CA GLY A 143 -0.36 -19.05 9.67
C GLY A 143 -0.33 -20.46 9.06
N TYR A 144 -0.12 -20.58 7.76
CA TYR A 144 -0.05 -21.86 7.06
C TYR A 144 1.37 -22.39 7.04
N ALA A 145 1.52 -23.70 6.88
CA ALA A 145 2.80 -24.28 6.51
C ALA A 145 3.25 -23.65 5.19
N GLN A 146 4.53 -23.31 5.12
CA GLN A 146 5.08 -22.71 3.90
C GLN A 146 5.03 -23.75 2.78
N THR A 147 4.25 -23.49 1.77
CA THR A 147 4.20 -24.22 0.51
C THR A 147 4.57 -23.27 -0.59
N ASP A 148 5.12 -23.77 -1.69
CA ASP A 148 5.35 -23.00 -2.88
C ASP A 148 4.04 -22.34 -3.33
N LEU A 149 4.13 -21.12 -3.85
CA LEU A 149 3.02 -20.34 -4.42
C LEU A 149 1.97 -19.80 -3.42
N ILE A 150 2.13 -19.99 -2.11
CA ILE A 150 1.10 -19.55 -1.14
C ILE A 150 0.90 -18.02 -1.13
N TYR A 151 1.94 -17.28 -1.45
CA TYR A 151 1.91 -15.81 -1.51
C TYR A 151 1.60 -15.26 -2.90
N ASP A 152 1.69 -16.05 -3.95
CA ASP A 152 1.58 -15.59 -5.34
C ASP A 152 0.28 -14.81 -5.62
N PRO A 153 -0.92 -15.25 -5.15
CA PRO A 153 -2.14 -14.51 -5.41
C PRO A 153 -2.17 -13.14 -4.71
N MET A 154 -1.47 -13.01 -3.58
CA MET A 154 -1.34 -11.74 -2.89
C MET A 154 -0.29 -10.85 -3.58
N LEU A 155 0.86 -11.41 -3.94
CA LEU A 155 1.94 -10.66 -4.58
C LEU A 155 1.54 -10.12 -5.95
N ALA A 156 0.78 -10.91 -6.72
CA ALA A 156 0.22 -10.48 -8.01
C ALA A 156 -0.70 -9.24 -7.92
N GLN A 157 -1.08 -8.80 -6.73
CA GLN A 157 -1.83 -7.55 -6.55
C GLN A 157 -0.91 -6.32 -6.42
N TYR A 158 0.39 -6.54 -6.30
CA TYR A 158 1.41 -5.48 -6.23
C TYR A 158 2.21 -5.31 -7.54
N ASP A 159 2.08 -6.26 -8.48
CA ASP A 159 2.67 -6.22 -9.82
C ASP A 159 1.82 -5.36 -10.77
#